data_76094194faca149a4c9467f443e89038
#
_entry.id   76094194faca149a4c9467f443e89038
#
_cell.length_a   1.000
_cell.length_b   1.000
_cell.length_c   1.000
_cell.angle_alpha   90.00
_cell.angle_beta   90.00
_cell.angle_gamma   90.00
#
_symmetry.space_group_name_H-M   'P 1'
#
loop_
_entity.id
_entity.type
_entity.pdbx_description
1 polymer ?
#
loop_
_entity_poly.entity_id
_entity_poly.type
_entity_poly.pdbx_seq_one_letter_code
_entity_poly.pdbx_strand_id
1 'polypeptide(L)'
;LFFEACPGLNQSTSTRFVYTFFFLCGTIASSFMYLPSVRQALGHNRFFCSKISRLGNCMSHDPGYLAVYRICLTMATFYILFAVVLYNVRTYADPRALIQNGLWVVKFGLFFGLLVCTFFIPLEFSRVWTYVGLLGTFFFIVMQMILLVDFTRVWNASFARRTERTGKRIWFHILVFTTVTLYVISGASVVCFYMFFVGSIGRCRTNKTFITMNLVLCGIASLVSIHPVAADTGLLQAATVTFFTMYLTLSGLSYNPNEKCNPAASFISEADMRPNVSVQAVLDLILTIVFLVYFSXKQTKHRSGQTNTRISSTTDLNEAVKPQSGSSQEDEEAFLLEDGVDSRKNQVPYSYTFYHMVYFLGSLHVTMVLTNWYTPKNGSEFKLMINWAAMCIKLTASSMCVLLYIWSIVVPIMMHKPEENNVDQ
;
A
#
# COMPACT_ATOMS: atom_id res chain seq x y z
N LEU A 1 -9.04 26.53 11.86
CA LEU A 1 -8.49 27.10 10.61
C LEU A 1 -8.54 26.13 9.43
N PHE A 2 -8.02 24.89 9.54
CA PHE A 2 -8.04 23.93 8.44
C PHE A 2 -9.46 23.39 8.15
N PHE A 3 -10.31 23.28 9.16
CA PHE A 3 -11.68 22.77 9.04
C PHE A 3 -12.66 23.81 8.48
N GLU A 4 -12.35 25.08 8.58
CA GLU A 4 -13.17 26.19 8.06
C GLU A 4 -12.94 26.41 6.56
N ALA A 5 -11.84 25.95 6.01
CA ALA A 5 -11.46 26.19 4.61
C ALA A 5 -12.21 25.31 3.60
N CYS A 6 -12.88 24.23 4.05
CA CYS A 6 -13.61 23.31 3.16
C CYS A 6 -14.99 22.97 3.75
N PRO A 7 -15.96 23.90 3.67
CA PRO A 7 -17.32 23.64 4.12
C PRO A 7 -18.01 22.66 3.16
N GLY A 8 -18.12 21.40 3.55
CA GLY A 8 -18.76 20.34 2.76
C GLY A 8 -18.14 18.98 2.88
N LEU A 9 -16.94 18.89 3.50
CA LEU A 9 -16.30 17.60 3.78
C LEU A 9 -16.76 17.11 5.17
N ASN A 10 -17.28 15.88 5.19
CA ASN A 10 -17.59 15.20 6.46
C ASN A 10 -16.31 15.15 7.34
N GLN A 11 -16.47 15.37 8.63
CA GLN A 11 -15.38 15.39 9.63
C GLN A 11 -14.44 14.17 9.49
N SER A 12 -15.00 13.00 9.24
CA SER A 12 -14.24 11.75 9.05
C SER A 12 -13.35 11.79 7.80
N THR A 13 -13.81 12.41 6.71
CA THR A 13 -13.05 12.56 5.47
C THR A 13 -11.89 13.53 5.65
N SER A 14 -12.14 14.67 6.28
CA SER A 14 -11.14 15.68 6.59
C SER A 14 -10.01 15.09 7.46
N THR A 15 -10.36 14.31 8.49
CA THR A 15 -9.41 13.62 9.37
C THR A 15 -8.45 12.74 8.59
N ARG A 16 -8.96 11.94 7.64
CA ARG A 16 -8.12 11.03 6.82
C ARG A 16 -7.16 11.80 5.93
N PHE A 17 -7.62 12.89 5.32
CA PHE A 17 -6.76 13.75 4.51
C PHE A 17 -5.65 14.39 5.34
N VAL A 18 -5.93 14.81 6.56
CA VAL A 18 -4.91 15.40 7.45
C VAL A 18 -3.86 14.34 7.84
N TYR A 19 -4.26 13.11 8.15
CA TYR A 19 -3.28 12.03 8.43
C TYR A 19 -2.45 11.68 7.19
N THR A 20 -3.07 11.64 6.01
CA THR A 20 -2.35 11.43 4.74
C THR A 20 -1.35 12.57 4.50
N PHE A 21 -1.77 13.80 4.73
CA PHE A 21 -0.92 15.00 4.61
C PHE A 21 0.27 14.92 5.59
N PHE A 22 0.03 14.50 6.83
CA PHE A 22 1.08 14.25 7.83
C PHE A 22 2.13 13.27 7.30
N PHE A 23 1.67 12.17 6.74
CA PHE A 23 2.54 11.14 6.14
C PHE A 23 3.36 11.73 4.98
N LEU A 24 2.70 12.48 4.10
CA LEU A 24 3.37 13.13 2.96
C LEU A 24 4.44 14.12 3.42
N CYS A 25 4.12 14.96 4.40
CA CYS A 25 5.08 15.92 4.98
C CYS A 25 6.29 15.20 5.56
N GLY A 26 6.08 14.13 6.31
CA GLY A 26 7.16 13.30 6.88
C GLY A 26 8.02 12.64 5.80
N THR A 27 7.39 12.11 4.75
CA THR A 27 8.08 11.50 3.60
C THR A 27 8.91 12.53 2.83
N ILE A 28 8.35 13.71 2.58
CA ILE A 28 9.03 14.83 1.91
C ILE A 28 10.21 15.30 2.79
N ALA A 29 9.99 15.50 4.08
CA ALA A 29 11.05 15.90 5.03
C ALA A 29 12.19 14.87 5.03
N SER A 30 11.87 13.58 5.05
CA SER A 30 12.85 12.49 4.97
C SER A 30 13.65 12.55 3.66
N SER A 31 12.98 12.81 2.54
CA SER A 31 13.63 12.92 1.21
C SER A 31 14.58 14.12 1.16
N PHE A 32 14.21 15.24 1.78
CA PHE A 32 15.05 16.44 1.85
C PHE A 32 16.36 16.21 2.60
N MET A 33 16.40 15.24 3.54
CA MET A 33 17.63 14.92 4.29
C MET A 33 18.75 14.37 3.39
N TYR A 34 18.43 13.95 2.16
CA TYR A 34 19.41 13.50 1.16
C TYR A 34 20.06 14.62 0.36
N LEU A 35 19.52 15.83 0.40
CA LEU A 35 20.09 16.98 -0.32
C LEU A 35 21.51 17.26 0.20
N PRO A 36 22.49 17.44 -0.70
CA PRO A 36 23.89 17.67 -0.31
C PRO A 36 24.07 18.84 0.68
N SER A 37 23.34 19.94 0.47
CA SER A 37 23.36 21.12 1.34
C SER A 37 22.89 20.78 2.75
N VAL A 38 21.81 20.01 2.88
CA VAL A 38 21.22 19.60 4.18
C VAL A 38 22.18 18.63 4.89
N ARG A 39 22.73 17.66 4.16
CA ARG A 39 23.70 16.68 4.71
C ARG A 39 24.92 17.37 5.26
N GLN A 40 25.46 18.35 4.52
CA GLN A 40 26.61 19.14 4.92
C GLN A 40 26.30 19.96 6.18
N ALA A 41 25.14 20.63 6.21
CA ALA A 41 24.67 21.41 7.37
C ALA A 41 24.50 20.53 8.61
N LEU A 42 23.93 19.33 8.45
CA LEU A 42 23.77 18.34 9.55
C LEU A 42 25.13 17.85 10.06
N GLY A 43 26.07 17.60 9.14
CA GLY A 43 27.44 17.16 9.48
C GLY A 43 28.26 18.19 10.24
N HIS A 44 28.02 19.47 10.01
CA HIS A 44 28.71 20.57 10.73
C HIS A 44 28.07 20.90 12.08
N ASN A 45 26.83 20.46 12.31
CA ASN A 45 26.10 20.76 13.54
C ASN A 45 26.61 19.90 14.71
N ARG A 46 27.34 20.49 15.65
CA ARG A 46 27.92 19.81 16.84
C ARG A 46 26.85 19.13 17.70
N PHE A 47 25.71 19.76 17.90
CA PHE A 47 24.61 19.19 18.69
C PHE A 47 24.08 17.91 18.05
N PHE A 48 23.79 17.96 16.75
CA PHE A 48 23.31 16.82 15.97
C PHE A 48 24.32 15.68 15.98
N CYS A 49 25.60 16.00 15.75
CA CYS A 49 26.69 15.02 15.72
C CYS A 49 26.96 14.39 17.10
N SER A 50 26.93 15.15 18.19
CA SER A 50 27.22 14.63 19.55
C SER A 50 26.11 13.68 20.03
N LYS A 51 24.87 13.90 19.61
CA LYS A 51 23.73 13.05 20.01
C LYS A 51 23.60 11.80 19.12
N ILE A 52 23.98 11.90 17.85
CA ILE A 52 23.93 10.78 16.90
C ILE A 52 25.16 9.88 17.04
N SER A 53 26.32 10.45 17.24
CA SER A 53 27.59 9.74 17.33
C SER A 53 28.16 9.81 18.77
N ARG A 54 27.66 8.96 19.64
CA ARG A 54 28.32 8.71 20.94
C ARG A 54 29.76 8.17 20.75
N LEU A 55 30.16 7.86 19.52
CA LEU A 55 31.46 7.28 19.14
C LEU A 55 32.35 8.24 18.32
N GLY A 56 32.33 9.51 18.58
CA GLY A 56 33.44 10.42 18.28
C GLY A 56 33.59 10.95 16.85
N ASN A 57 33.18 10.28 15.80
CA ASN A 57 33.40 10.76 14.42
C ASN A 57 32.11 10.78 13.59
N CYS A 58 31.51 11.96 13.47
CA CYS A 58 30.33 12.20 12.66
C CYS A 58 30.57 12.00 11.16
N MET A 59 31.83 12.11 10.75
CA MET A 59 32.26 11.92 9.35
C MET A 59 32.23 10.46 8.88
N SER A 60 32.25 9.51 9.81
CA SER A 60 32.23 8.06 9.48
C SER A 60 30.84 7.52 9.16
N HIS A 61 29.79 8.29 9.50
CA HIS A 61 28.40 7.91 9.27
C HIS A 61 27.68 9.05 8.53
N ASP A 62 26.96 8.71 7.48
CA ASP A 62 26.19 9.69 6.70
C ASP A 62 25.08 10.32 7.57
N PRO A 63 25.18 11.62 7.91
CA PRO A 63 24.21 12.27 8.79
C PRO A 63 22.81 12.37 8.17
N GLY A 64 22.70 12.49 6.86
CA GLY A 64 21.41 12.51 6.15
C GLY A 64 20.64 11.21 6.32
N TYR A 65 21.34 10.14 6.24
CA TYR A 65 20.88 8.78 6.44
C TYR A 65 20.28 8.57 7.83
N LEU A 66 21.01 9.00 8.86
CA LEU A 66 20.56 8.89 10.24
C LEU A 66 19.30 9.75 10.47
N ALA A 67 19.25 10.95 9.86
CA ALA A 67 18.06 11.82 9.93
C ALA A 67 16.84 11.14 9.31
N VAL A 68 16.97 10.49 8.15
CA VAL A 68 15.89 9.71 7.51
C VAL A 68 15.38 8.62 8.47
N TYR A 69 16.30 7.84 9.08
CA TYR A 69 15.92 6.81 10.05
C TYR A 69 15.10 7.38 11.21
N ARG A 70 15.51 8.54 11.76
CA ARG A 70 14.83 9.18 12.90
C ARG A 70 13.41 9.63 12.51
N ILE A 71 13.27 10.30 11.37
CA ILE A 71 11.95 10.79 10.90
C ILE A 71 11.02 9.61 10.60
N CYS A 72 11.49 8.61 9.88
CA CYS A 72 10.68 7.44 9.52
C CYS A 72 10.31 6.60 10.76
N LEU A 73 11.23 6.45 11.71
CA LEU A 73 10.94 5.80 13.00
C LEU A 73 9.85 6.57 13.77
N THR A 74 9.92 7.89 13.78
CA THR A 74 8.89 8.76 14.38
C THR A 74 7.53 8.51 13.74
N MET A 75 7.47 8.52 12.40
CA MET A 75 6.24 8.25 11.64
C MET A 75 5.66 6.88 11.99
N ALA A 76 6.50 5.85 11.96
CA ALA A 76 6.07 4.48 12.26
C ALA A 76 5.56 4.35 13.70
N THR A 77 6.29 4.92 14.67
CA THR A 77 5.89 4.91 16.09
C THR A 77 4.57 5.67 16.29
N PHE A 78 4.40 6.80 15.63
CA PHE A 78 3.15 7.59 15.67
C PHE A 78 1.97 6.76 15.17
N TYR A 79 2.07 6.14 13.99
CA TYR A 79 0.97 5.38 13.41
C TYR A 79 0.67 4.09 14.18
N ILE A 80 1.68 3.36 14.66
CA ILE A 80 1.43 2.12 15.44
C ILE A 80 0.80 2.45 16.80
N LEU A 81 1.20 3.57 17.42
CA LEU A 81 0.59 4.04 18.67
C LEU A 81 -0.92 4.29 18.47
N PHE A 82 -1.29 5.01 17.39
CA PHE A 82 -2.71 5.24 17.07
C PHE A 82 -3.44 3.94 16.71
N ALA A 83 -2.79 3.00 16.03
CA ALA A 83 -3.39 1.70 15.74
C ALA A 83 -3.74 0.93 17.02
N VAL A 84 -2.86 0.99 18.03
CA VAL A 84 -3.07 0.33 19.33
C VAL A 84 -4.14 1.05 20.16
N VAL A 85 -4.05 2.38 20.28
CA VAL A 85 -5.00 3.19 21.07
C VAL A 85 -6.43 3.05 20.53
N LEU A 86 -6.56 3.02 19.20
CA LEU A 86 -7.87 2.95 18.53
C LEU A 86 -8.31 1.50 18.23
N TYR A 87 -7.68 0.53 18.89
CA TYR A 87 -8.00 -0.88 18.67
C TYR A 87 -9.47 -1.18 18.98
N ASN A 88 -10.16 -1.77 17.99
CA ASN A 88 -11.57 -2.22 18.10
C ASN A 88 -12.58 -1.11 18.40
N VAL A 89 -12.32 0.13 18.06
CA VAL A 89 -13.32 1.22 18.11
C VAL A 89 -14.35 1.00 16.99
N ARG A 90 -15.62 0.77 17.35
CA ARG A 90 -16.71 0.44 16.40
C ARG A 90 -17.78 1.53 16.29
N THR A 91 -17.93 2.36 17.33
CA THR A 91 -19.00 3.37 17.41
C THR A 91 -18.43 4.74 17.74
N TYR A 92 -19.14 5.79 17.33
CA TYR A 92 -18.82 7.17 17.70
C TYR A 92 -19.03 7.46 19.19
N ALA A 93 -19.83 6.63 19.88
CA ALA A 93 -20.04 6.75 21.33
C ALA A 93 -18.79 6.45 22.16
N ASP A 94 -17.81 5.71 21.57
CA ASP A 94 -16.51 5.45 22.20
C ASP A 94 -15.70 6.77 22.30
N PRO A 95 -15.27 7.20 23.52
CA PRO A 95 -14.49 8.44 23.64
C PRO A 95 -13.18 8.43 22.84
N ARG A 96 -12.65 7.26 22.50
CA ARG A 96 -11.46 7.12 21.64
C ARG A 96 -11.73 7.58 20.19
N ALA A 97 -12.98 7.60 19.74
CA ALA A 97 -13.35 8.16 18.43
C ALA A 97 -13.08 9.67 18.38
N LEU A 98 -13.16 10.38 19.52
CA LEU A 98 -12.80 11.78 19.64
C LEU A 98 -11.28 11.98 19.43
N ILE A 99 -10.46 11.04 19.94
CA ILE A 99 -9.01 11.03 19.72
C ILE A 99 -8.72 10.92 18.22
N GLN A 100 -9.45 10.08 17.47
CA GLN A 100 -9.27 9.95 16.01
C GLN A 100 -9.57 11.24 15.28
N ASN A 101 -10.70 11.89 15.58
CA ASN A 101 -11.26 12.96 14.77
C ASN A 101 -10.88 14.37 15.27
N GLY A 102 -10.36 14.49 16.49
CA GLY A 102 -10.02 15.78 17.13
C GLY A 102 -8.60 15.82 17.67
N LEU A 103 -8.36 16.75 18.60
CA LEU A 103 -7.12 16.91 19.39
C LEU A 103 -5.85 17.10 18.51
N TRP A 104 -5.96 17.85 17.43
CA TRP A 104 -4.86 18.03 16.45
C TRP A 104 -3.60 18.64 17.08
N VAL A 105 -3.77 19.61 18.00
CA VAL A 105 -2.63 20.25 18.72
C VAL A 105 -1.85 19.18 19.51
N VAL A 106 -2.57 18.28 20.21
CA VAL A 106 -1.96 17.19 20.98
C VAL A 106 -1.21 16.22 20.04
N LYS A 107 -1.78 15.89 18.88
CA LYS A 107 -1.16 15.02 17.88
C LYS A 107 0.12 15.62 17.30
N PHE A 108 0.12 16.93 16.98
CA PHE A 108 1.32 17.65 16.54
C PHE A 108 2.38 17.63 17.64
N GLY A 109 1.98 17.96 18.88
CA GLY A 109 2.88 17.91 20.06
C GLY A 109 3.46 16.52 20.26
N LEU A 110 2.63 15.49 20.16
CA LEU A 110 3.05 14.08 20.27
C LEU A 110 4.06 13.72 19.17
N PHE A 111 3.79 14.10 17.91
CA PHE A 111 4.69 13.80 16.78
C PHE A 111 6.08 14.43 17.00
N PHE A 112 6.12 15.71 17.38
CA PHE A 112 7.39 16.41 17.63
C PHE A 112 8.09 15.87 18.90
N GLY A 113 7.33 15.52 19.93
CA GLY A 113 7.87 14.86 21.13
C GLY A 113 8.52 13.51 20.80
N LEU A 114 7.83 12.68 20.00
CA LEU A 114 8.38 11.41 19.50
C LEU A 114 9.66 11.65 18.68
N LEU A 115 9.66 12.67 17.82
CA LEU A 115 10.84 13.01 17.01
C LEU A 115 12.05 13.32 17.91
N VAL A 116 11.85 14.11 18.95
CA VAL A 116 12.90 14.42 19.93
C VAL A 116 13.35 13.13 20.64
N CYS A 117 12.41 12.27 21.05
CA CYS A 117 12.72 11.00 21.73
C CYS A 117 13.57 10.07 20.86
N THR A 118 13.38 10.05 19.54
CA THR A 118 14.16 9.19 18.64
C THR A 118 15.66 9.54 18.65
N PHE A 119 16.03 10.79 18.98
CA PHE A 119 17.45 11.18 19.08
C PHE A 119 18.18 10.54 20.27
N PHE A 120 17.45 10.04 21.26
CA PHE A 120 18.03 9.35 22.41
C PHE A 120 18.19 7.85 22.20
N ILE A 121 17.63 7.30 21.12
CA ILE A 121 17.71 5.88 20.78
C ILE A 121 19.13 5.57 20.26
N PRO A 122 19.83 4.54 20.80
CA PRO A 122 21.19 4.22 20.36
C PRO A 122 21.23 3.67 18.93
N LEU A 123 22.39 3.78 18.29
CA LEU A 123 22.61 3.36 16.89
C LEU A 123 22.43 1.85 16.69
N GLU A 124 22.69 1.03 17.72
CA GLU A 124 22.53 -0.43 17.68
C GLU A 124 21.08 -0.83 17.33
N PHE A 125 20.11 -0.01 17.72
CA PHE A 125 18.69 -0.19 17.42
C PHE A 125 18.43 -0.17 15.90
N SER A 126 19.26 0.51 15.13
CA SER A 126 19.10 0.57 13.67
C SER A 126 19.12 -0.81 13.01
N ARG A 127 19.87 -1.77 13.58
CA ARG A 127 19.92 -3.17 13.10
C ARG A 127 18.56 -3.86 13.29
N VAL A 128 17.99 -3.75 14.50
CA VAL A 128 16.64 -4.30 14.79
C VAL A 128 15.61 -3.64 13.88
N TRP A 129 15.71 -2.31 13.75
CA TRP A 129 14.79 -1.53 12.92
C TRP A 129 14.85 -1.95 11.43
N THR A 130 16.03 -2.31 10.93
CA THR A 130 16.18 -2.82 9.57
C THR A 130 15.38 -4.12 9.37
N TYR A 131 15.43 -5.08 10.30
CA TYR A 131 14.64 -6.31 10.20
C TYR A 131 13.14 -6.06 10.27
N VAL A 132 12.71 -5.14 11.15
CA VAL A 132 11.30 -4.70 11.24
C VAL A 132 10.88 -4.04 9.91
N GLY A 133 11.75 -3.21 9.34
CA GLY A 133 11.53 -2.55 8.05
C GLY A 133 11.41 -3.54 6.89
N LEU A 134 12.27 -4.56 6.85
CA LEU A 134 12.23 -5.64 5.86
C LEU A 134 10.85 -6.36 5.90
N LEU A 135 10.44 -6.77 7.09
CA LEU A 135 9.16 -7.46 7.30
C LEU A 135 7.97 -6.54 6.96
N GLY A 136 8.03 -5.28 7.41
CA GLY A 136 7.00 -4.28 7.13
C GLY A 136 6.86 -4.00 5.63
N THR A 137 7.99 -3.94 4.92
CA THR A 137 8.01 -3.75 3.46
C THR A 137 7.31 -4.92 2.74
N PHE A 138 7.59 -6.16 3.17
CA PHE A 138 6.93 -7.35 2.61
C PHE A 138 5.40 -7.22 2.72
N PHE A 139 4.88 -6.95 3.92
CA PHE A 139 3.44 -6.80 4.15
C PHE A 139 2.86 -5.59 3.41
N PHE A 140 3.62 -4.50 3.30
CA PHE A 140 3.18 -3.30 2.57
C PHE A 140 3.03 -3.59 1.07
N ILE A 141 3.96 -4.32 0.45
CA ILE A 141 3.87 -4.73 -0.97
C ILE A 141 2.61 -5.59 -1.18
N VAL A 142 2.32 -6.53 -0.27
CA VAL A 142 1.09 -7.35 -0.34
C VAL A 142 -0.15 -6.45 -0.24
N MET A 143 -0.14 -5.47 0.66
CA MET A 143 -1.24 -4.49 0.78
C MET A 143 -1.41 -3.66 -0.50
N GLN A 144 -0.31 -3.23 -1.12
CA GLN A 144 -0.35 -2.51 -2.40
C GLN A 144 -1.04 -3.35 -3.48
N MET A 145 -0.72 -4.65 -3.56
CA MET A 145 -1.35 -5.55 -4.53
C MET A 145 -2.88 -5.66 -4.28
N ILE A 146 -3.30 -5.86 -3.04
CA ILE A 146 -4.73 -5.96 -2.68
C ILE A 146 -5.47 -4.68 -3.13
N LEU A 147 -4.89 -3.52 -2.84
CA LEU A 147 -5.46 -2.22 -3.23
C LEU A 147 -5.47 -2.04 -4.75
N LEU A 148 -4.46 -2.54 -5.44
CA LEU A 148 -4.35 -2.47 -6.91
C LEU A 148 -5.42 -3.34 -7.58
N VAL A 149 -5.62 -4.57 -7.13
CA VAL A 149 -6.67 -5.49 -7.62
C VAL A 149 -8.04 -4.86 -7.42
N ASP A 150 -8.27 -4.29 -6.25
CA ASP A 150 -9.51 -3.63 -5.90
C ASP A 150 -9.75 -2.36 -6.74
N PHE A 151 -8.72 -1.54 -6.97
CA PHE A 151 -8.78 -0.39 -7.88
C PHE A 151 -9.18 -0.83 -9.29
N THR A 152 -8.54 -1.88 -9.80
CA THR A 152 -8.78 -2.40 -11.15
C THR A 152 -10.21 -2.98 -11.28
N ARG A 153 -10.72 -3.62 -10.23
CA ARG A 153 -12.11 -4.10 -10.16
C ARG A 153 -13.10 -2.95 -10.30
N VAL A 154 -12.93 -1.90 -9.52
CA VAL A 154 -13.77 -0.68 -9.57
C VAL A 154 -13.67 -0.02 -10.96
N TRP A 155 -12.49 0.02 -11.53
CA TRP A 155 -12.24 0.59 -12.86
C TRP A 155 -12.97 -0.20 -13.94
N ASN A 156 -12.82 -1.53 -13.94
CA ASN A 156 -13.51 -2.47 -14.86
C ASN A 156 -15.04 -2.27 -14.81
N ALA A 157 -15.60 -2.31 -13.59
CA ALA A 157 -17.05 -2.11 -13.37
C ALA A 157 -17.52 -0.72 -13.83
N SER A 158 -16.70 0.32 -13.69
CA SER A 158 -17.02 1.68 -14.12
C SER A 158 -17.12 1.78 -15.66
N PHE A 159 -16.20 1.13 -16.37
CA PHE A 159 -16.22 1.11 -17.85
C PHE A 159 -17.40 0.27 -18.37
N ALA A 160 -17.70 -0.86 -17.76
CA ALA A 160 -18.84 -1.70 -18.11
C ALA A 160 -20.16 -0.90 -18.00
N ARG A 161 -20.37 -0.27 -16.83
CA ARG A 161 -21.57 0.56 -16.58
C ARG A 161 -21.68 1.77 -17.56
N ARG A 162 -20.55 2.38 -17.94
CA ARG A 162 -20.55 3.49 -18.91
C ARG A 162 -20.93 3.00 -20.31
N THR A 163 -20.46 1.80 -20.69
CA THR A 163 -20.82 1.17 -21.96
C THR A 163 -22.34 0.95 -22.02
N GLU A 164 -22.92 0.36 -20.96
CA GLU A 164 -24.37 0.10 -20.84
C GLU A 164 -25.20 1.41 -20.88
N ARG A 165 -24.84 2.41 -20.10
CA ARG A 165 -25.59 3.68 -19.99
C ARG A 165 -25.54 4.53 -21.24
N THR A 166 -24.39 4.58 -21.94
CA THR A 166 -24.22 5.47 -23.11
C THR A 166 -24.44 4.75 -24.44
N GLY A 167 -24.48 3.40 -24.45
CA GLY A 167 -24.52 2.60 -25.67
C GLY A 167 -23.25 2.72 -26.52
N LYS A 168 -22.24 3.44 -26.07
CA LYS A 168 -21.03 3.73 -26.84
C LYS A 168 -19.98 2.67 -26.57
N ARG A 169 -19.60 1.94 -27.61
CA ARG A 169 -18.56 0.88 -27.55
C ARG A 169 -17.14 1.41 -27.27
N ILE A 170 -16.94 2.71 -27.30
CA ILE A 170 -15.61 3.32 -27.05
C ILE A 170 -15.04 2.92 -25.67
N TRP A 171 -15.89 2.85 -24.65
CA TRP A 171 -15.46 2.46 -23.28
C TRP A 171 -14.95 1.03 -23.25
N PHE A 172 -15.60 0.14 -24.02
CA PHE A 172 -15.14 -1.24 -24.18
C PHE A 172 -13.78 -1.31 -24.90
N HIS A 173 -13.63 -0.53 -25.99
CA HIS A 173 -12.35 -0.48 -26.73
C HIS A 173 -11.21 0.06 -25.86
N ILE A 174 -11.47 1.05 -25.00
CA ILE A 174 -10.48 1.58 -24.03
C ILE A 174 -10.06 0.46 -23.06
N LEU A 175 -11.04 -0.31 -22.56
CA LEU A 175 -10.79 -1.43 -21.64
C LEU A 175 -9.88 -2.48 -22.29
N VAL A 176 -10.24 -2.92 -23.50
CA VAL A 176 -9.46 -3.91 -24.27
C VAL A 176 -8.06 -3.40 -24.60
N PHE A 177 -7.95 -2.15 -25.08
CA PHE A 177 -6.69 -1.50 -25.42
C PHE A 177 -5.75 -1.46 -24.19
N THR A 178 -6.28 -1.04 -23.03
CA THR A 178 -5.50 -0.97 -21.78
C THR A 178 -5.00 -2.38 -21.39
N THR A 179 -5.86 -3.38 -21.45
CA THR A 179 -5.53 -4.77 -21.10
C THR A 179 -4.41 -5.31 -22.01
N VAL A 180 -4.56 -5.13 -23.33
CA VAL A 180 -3.56 -5.57 -24.32
C VAL A 180 -2.22 -4.85 -24.10
N THR A 181 -2.27 -3.54 -23.88
CA THR A 181 -1.06 -2.71 -23.63
C THR A 181 -0.30 -3.23 -22.40
N LEU A 182 -1.00 -3.52 -21.29
CA LEU A 182 -0.38 -4.04 -20.08
C LEU A 182 0.30 -5.39 -20.31
N TYR A 183 -0.34 -6.30 -21.07
CA TYR A 183 0.28 -7.59 -21.41
C TYR A 183 1.47 -7.44 -22.35
N VAL A 184 1.40 -6.55 -23.34
CA VAL A 184 2.51 -6.29 -24.28
C VAL A 184 3.74 -5.75 -23.52
N ILE A 185 3.53 -4.77 -22.63
CA ILE A 185 4.61 -4.23 -21.79
C ILE A 185 5.19 -5.30 -20.88
N SER A 186 4.34 -6.12 -20.26
CA SER A 186 4.77 -7.22 -19.38
C SER A 186 5.58 -8.27 -20.13
N GLY A 187 5.14 -8.65 -21.32
CA GLY A 187 5.86 -9.58 -22.21
C GLY A 187 7.22 -9.04 -22.65
N ALA A 188 7.25 -7.78 -23.06
CA ALA A 188 8.50 -7.09 -23.40
C ALA A 188 9.46 -7.05 -22.20
N SER A 189 8.94 -6.80 -20.99
CA SER A 189 9.73 -6.81 -19.75
C SER A 189 10.38 -8.18 -19.50
N VAL A 190 9.64 -9.26 -19.68
CA VAL A 190 10.17 -10.64 -19.51
C VAL A 190 11.33 -10.88 -20.49
N VAL A 191 11.18 -10.50 -21.77
CA VAL A 191 12.25 -10.62 -22.77
C VAL A 191 13.49 -9.83 -22.31
N CYS A 192 13.31 -8.59 -21.88
CA CYS A 192 14.40 -7.76 -21.36
C CYS A 192 15.08 -8.41 -20.14
N PHE A 193 14.30 -9.01 -19.22
CA PHE A 193 14.88 -9.67 -18.04
C PHE A 193 15.77 -10.86 -18.44
N TYR A 194 15.34 -11.67 -19.41
CA TYR A 194 16.16 -12.78 -19.90
C TYR A 194 17.42 -12.29 -20.61
N MET A 195 17.31 -11.22 -21.40
CA MET A 195 18.47 -10.65 -22.13
C MET A 195 19.50 -10.03 -21.18
N PHE A 196 19.05 -9.27 -20.19
CA PHE A 196 19.95 -8.43 -19.38
C PHE A 196 20.33 -9.04 -18.02
N PHE A 197 19.42 -9.78 -17.34
CA PHE A 197 19.62 -10.24 -15.97
C PHE A 197 19.96 -11.74 -15.87
N VAL A 198 19.85 -12.52 -16.93
CA VAL A 198 20.17 -13.96 -16.91
C VAL A 198 21.60 -14.19 -17.43
N GLY A 199 22.02 -13.45 -18.46
CA GLY A 199 23.38 -13.56 -19.02
C GLY A 199 23.65 -14.92 -19.66
N SER A 200 24.94 -15.23 -19.83
CA SER A 200 25.40 -16.52 -20.41
C SER A 200 25.01 -17.69 -19.54
N ILE A 201 24.78 -18.83 -20.18
CA ILE A 201 24.30 -20.11 -19.62
C ILE A 201 24.91 -20.42 -18.24
N GLY A 202 24.07 -20.51 -17.22
CA GLY A 202 24.39 -21.04 -15.90
C GLY A 202 24.88 -20.04 -14.84
N ARG A 203 25.17 -18.78 -15.18
CA ARG A 203 25.76 -17.85 -14.22
C ARG A 203 24.75 -17.21 -13.25
N CYS A 204 23.56 -16.88 -13.74
CA CYS A 204 22.56 -16.13 -12.96
C CYS A 204 21.31 -16.98 -12.68
N ARG A 205 21.53 -18.17 -12.11
CA ARG A 205 20.49 -19.18 -11.88
C ARG A 205 19.34 -18.64 -11.02
N THR A 206 19.65 -17.90 -9.95
CA THR A 206 18.65 -17.30 -9.04
C THR A 206 17.71 -16.36 -9.79
N ASN A 207 18.26 -15.45 -10.61
CA ASN A 207 17.46 -14.53 -11.42
C ASN A 207 16.54 -15.32 -12.37
N LYS A 208 17.10 -16.28 -13.09
CA LYS A 208 16.34 -17.14 -14.02
C LYS A 208 15.17 -17.82 -13.32
N THR A 209 15.42 -18.42 -12.13
CA THR A 209 14.38 -19.14 -11.37
C THR A 209 13.22 -18.20 -11.01
N PHE A 210 13.51 -17.02 -10.47
CA PHE A 210 12.45 -16.06 -10.07
C PHE A 210 11.69 -15.50 -11.27
N ILE A 211 12.39 -15.17 -12.37
CA ILE A 211 11.75 -14.66 -13.60
C ILE A 211 10.79 -15.74 -14.16
N THR A 212 11.28 -16.98 -14.27
CA THR A 212 10.48 -18.11 -14.79
C THR A 212 9.27 -18.39 -13.87
N MET A 213 9.49 -18.43 -12.57
CA MET A 213 8.45 -18.68 -11.56
C MET A 213 7.33 -17.62 -11.66
N ASN A 214 7.70 -16.33 -11.66
CA ASN A 214 6.72 -15.24 -11.76
C ASN A 214 5.98 -15.26 -13.11
N LEU A 215 6.68 -15.58 -14.20
CA LEU A 215 6.06 -15.73 -15.53
C LEU A 215 5.01 -16.84 -15.54
N VAL A 216 5.33 -18.03 -15.00
CA VAL A 216 4.42 -19.18 -14.92
C VAL A 216 3.20 -18.83 -14.06
N LEU A 217 3.43 -18.24 -12.89
CA LEU A 217 2.35 -17.83 -11.97
C LEU A 217 1.41 -16.81 -12.64
N CYS A 218 1.95 -15.82 -13.37
CA CYS A 218 1.15 -14.83 -14.09
C CYS A 218 0.36 -15.46 -15.25
N GLY A 219 0.94 -16.45 -15.91
CA GLY A 219 0.24 -17.25 -16.93
C GLY A 219 -0.97 -17.99 -16.32
N ILE A 220 -0.77 -18.68 -15.21
CA ILE A 220 -1.83 -19.37 -14.47
C ILE A 220 -2.91 -18.37 -14.03
N ALA A 221 -2.51 -17.24 -13.46
CA ALA A 221 -3.44 -16.17 -13.01
C ALA A 221 -4.33 -15.68 -14.16
N SER A 222 -3.72 -15.49 -15.34
CA SER A 222 -4.44 -15.04 -16.54
C SER A 222 -5.41 -16.11 -17.04
N LEU A 223 -5.02 -17.38 -17.05
CA LEU A 223 -5.88 -18.51 -17.46
C LEU A 223 -7.07 -18.68 -16.51
N VAL A 224 -6.83 -18.63 -15.19
CA VAL A 224 -7.88 -18.75 -14.17
C VAL A 224 -8.87 -17.58 -14.27
N SER A 225 -8.38 -16.38 -14.61
CA SER A 225 -9.21 -15.17 -14.73
C SER A 225 -10.18 -15.20 -15.93
N ILE A 226 -9.98 -16.12 -16.90
CA ILE A 226 -10.87 -16.30 -18.07
C ILE A 226 -12.01 -17.26 -17.74
N HIS A 227 -11.94 -18.01 -16.64
CA HIS A 227 -12.95 -19.01 -16.27
C HIS A 227 -14.34 -18.38 -16.11
N PRO A 228 -15.42 -18.97 -16.70
CA PRO A 228 -16.76 -18.34 -16.70
C PRO A 228 -17.35 -18.08 -15.31
N VAL A 229 -17.05 -18.88 -14.31
CA VAL A 229 -17.48 -18.65 -12.91
C VAL A 229 -16.76 -17.42 -12.30
N ALA A 230 -15.63 -17.02 -12.88
CA ALA A 230 -14.86 -15.84 -12.48
C ALA A 230 -15.33 -14.56 -13.22
N ALA A 231 -16.58 -14.49 -13.66
CA ALA A 231 -17.13 -13.40 -14.49
C ALA A 231 -16.94 -12.00 -13.89
N ASP A 232 -16.92 -11.88 -12.57
CA ASP A 232 -16.67 -10.62 -11.85
C ASP A 232 -15.20 -10.19 -11.88
N THR A 233 -14.27 -11.09 -12.21
CA THR A 233 -12.84 -10.79 -12.33
C THR A 233 -12.47 -10.61 -13.79
N GLY A 234 -12.39 -9.44 -14.30
CA GLY A 234 -12.03 -9.22 -15.72
C GLY A 234 -10.55 -9.50 -16.00
N LEU A 235 -10.24 -9.79 -17.26
CA LEU A 235 -8.87 -9.98 -17.76
C LEU A 235 -7.98 -8.74 -17.49
N LEU A 236 -8.56 -7.57 -17.35
CA LEU A 236 -7.86 -6.34 -16.95
C LEU A 236 -7.19 -6.49 -15.58
N GLN A 237 -7.85 -7.16 -14.63
CA GLN A 237 -7.27 -7.39 -13.29
C GLN A 237 -6.01 -8.27 -13.39
N ALA A 238 -6.09 -9.39 -14.12
CA ALA A 238 -4.95 -10.28 -14.35
C ALA A 238 -3.79 -9.56 -15.06
N ALA A 239 -4.10 -8.74 -16.06
CA ALA A 239 -3.11 -7.92 -16.77
C ALA A 239 -2.41 -6.93 -15.85
N THR A 240 -3.16 -6.28 -14.95
CA THR A 240 -2.62 -5.31 -13.98
C THR A 240 -1.75 -6.02 -12.93
N VAL A 241 -2.18 -7.18 -12.43
CA VAL A 241 -1.40 -8.02 -11.50
C VAL A 241 -0.08 -8.45 -12.18
N THR A 242 -0.15 -8.92 -13.43
CA THR A 242 1.02 -9.32 -14.21
C THR A 242 2.00 -8.16 -14.37
N PHE A 243 1.51 -6.99 -14.76
CA PHE A 243 2.34 -5.77 -14.92
C PHE A 243 3.03 -5.39 -13.61
N PHE A 244 2.29 -5.37 -12.51
CA PHE A 244 2.83 -5.03 -11.17
C PHE A 244 3.86 -6.08 -10.73
N THR A 245 3.62 -7.37 -11.00
CA THR A 245 4.56 -8.46 -10.71
C THR A 245 5.86 -8.28 -11.50
N MET A 246 5.77 -7.89 -12.79
CA MET A 246 6.98 -7.60 -13.60
C MET A 246 7.74 -6.39 -13.06
N TYR A 247 7.02 -5.36 -12.61
CA TYR A 247 7.63 -4.20 -11.93
C TYR A 247 8.38 -4.64 -10.65
N LEU A 248 7.75 -5.45 -9.79
CA LEU A 248 8.37 -5.95 -8.55
C LEU A 248 9.57 -6.87 -8.86
N THR A 249 9.47 -7.65 -9.94
CA THR A 249 10.57 -8.52 -10.41
C THR A 249 11.78 -7.67 -10.81
N LEU A 250 11.56 -6.64 -11.63
CA LEU A 250 12.61 -5.67 -12.01
C LEU A 250 13.23 -5.04 -10.76
N SER A 251 12.38 -4.55 -9.87
CA SER A 251 12.80 -3.90 -8.62
C SER A 251 13.64 -4.86 -7.75
N GLY A 252 13.23 -6.13 -7.64
CA GLY A 252 13.98 -7.15 -6.90
C GLY A 252 15.32 -7.49 -7.55
N LEU A 253 15.34 -7.70 -8.86
CA LEU A 253 16.55 -8.04 -9.62
C LEU A 253 17.61 -6.93 -9.54
N SER A 254 17.18 -5.67 -9.44
CA SER A 254 18.08 -4.51 -9.30
C SER A 254 18.87 -4.50 -7.99
N TYR A 255 18.44 -5.28 -6.98
CA TYR A 255 19.16 -5.46 -5.71
C TYR A 255 20.10 -6.67 -5.71
N ASN A 256 20.22 -7.41 -6.83
CA ASN A 256 21.14 -8.53 -6.89
C ASN A 256 22.58 -8.04 -6.65
N PRO A 257 23.26 -8.52 -5.60
CA PRO A 257 24.60 -8.03 -5.28
C PRO A 257 25.67 -8.55 -6.23
N ASN A 258 25.36 -9.55 -7.07
CA ASN A 258 26.30 -10.06 -8.07
C ASN A 258 26.27 -9.12 -9.29
N GLU A 259 27.29 -8.30 -9.44
CA GLU A 259 27.42 -7.31 -10.53
C GLU A 259 27.30 -7.94 -11.92
N LYS A 260 27.73 -9.18 -12.10
CA LYS A 260 27.65 -9.90 -13.38
C LYS A 260 26.20 -10.28 -13.74
N CYS A 261 25.30 -10.32 -12.73
CA CYS A 261 23.88 -10.65 -12.88
C CYS A 261 22.96 -9.42 -12.71
N ASN A 262 23.57 -8.23 -12.57
CA ASN A 262 22.84 -6.99 -12.32
C ASN A 262 23.45 -5.86 -13.18
N PRO A 263 22.96 -5.68 -14.40
CA PRO A 263 23.49 -4.61 -15.26
C PRO A 263 23.27 -3.21 -14.68
N ALA A 264 22.26 -3.05 -13.80
CA ALA A 264 22.01 -1.76 -13.11
C ALA A 264 23.18 -1.37 -12.19
N ALA A 265 23.93 -2.33 -11.66
CA ALA A 265 25.08 -2.08 -10.79
C ALA A 265 26.21 -1.33 -11.55
N SER A 266 26.43 -1.64 -12.83
CA SER A 266 27.46 -0.99 -13.64
C SER A 266 27.13 0.49 -13.92
N PHE A 267 25.86 0.81 -14.15
CA PHE A 267 25.41 2.20 -14.34
C PHE A 267 25.54 3.03 -13.06
N ILE A 268 25.44 2.40 -11.89
CA ILE A 268 25.54 3.06 -10.58
C ILE A 268 27.02 3.29 -10.21
N SER A 269 27.91 2.36 -10.57
CA SER A 269 29.35 2.46 -10.20
C SER A 269 30.10 3.53 -11.00
N GLU A 270 29.66 3.84 -12.21
CA GLU A 270 30.26 4.88 -13.06
C GLU A 270 29.81 6.29 -12.68
N ALA A 271 28.65 6.45 -12.10
CA ALA A 271 28.17 7.73 -11.60
C ALA A 271 28.80 7.98 -10.22
N ASP A 272 29.87 8.75 -10.20
CA ASP A 272 30.58 9.33 -9.07
C ASP A 272 29.97 9.06 -7.67
N MET A 273 30.77 8.74 -6.67
CA MET A 273 30.47 8.38 -5.25
C MET A 273 29.45 9.28 -4.53
N ARG A 274 28.46 9.79 -5.21
CA ARG A 274 27.34 10.51 -4.60
C ARG A 274 26.22 9.50 -4.36
N PRO A 275 25.60 9.48 -3.19
CA PRO A 275 24.40 8.68 -2.98
C PRO A 275 23.25 9.30 -3.77
N ASN A 276 23.24 9.05 -5.06
CA ASN A 276 22.11 9.43 -5.91
C ASN A 276 20.94 8.49 -5.56
N VAL A 277 19.83 9.08 -5.21
CA VAL A 277 18.59 8.34 -5.03
C VAL A 277 18.34 7.58 -6.35
N SER A 278 18.33 6.28 -6.30
CA SER A 278 18.13 5.46 -7.49
C SER A 278 16.77 5.75 -8.12
N VAL A 279 16.68 5.72 -9.44
CA VAL A 279 15.40 5.87 -10.17
C VAL A 279 14.37 4.88 -9.61
N GLN A 280 14.81 3.67 -9.25
CA GLN A 280 13.97 2.65 -8.64
C GLN A 280 13.37 3.11 -7.32
N ALA A 281 14.15 3.74 -6.44
CA ALA A 281 13.66 4.27 -5.16
C ALA A 281 12.63 5.39 -5.38
N VAL A 282 12.84 6.25 -6.38
CA VAL A 282 11.87 7.32 -6.73
C VAL A 282 10.55 6.70 -7.19
N LEU A 283 10.60 5.68 -8.05
CA LEU A 283 9.39 4.98 -8.53
C LEU A 283 8.67 4.28 -7.39
N ASP A 284 9.39 3.55 -6.53
CA ASP A 284 8.82 2.89 -5.34
C ASP A 284 8.12 3.92 -4.42
N LEU A 285 8.74 5.09 -4.24
CA LEU A 285 8.20 6.18 -3.41
C LEU A 285 6.92 6.77 -4.01
N ILE A 286 6.93 7.07 -5.32
CA ILE A 286 5.76 7.60 -6.06
C ILE A 286 4.60 6.60 -5.95
N LEU A 287 4.86 5.31 -6.18
CA LEU A 287 3.85 4.27 -6.06
C LEU A 287 3.29 4.19 -4.63
N THR A 288 4.15 4.28 -3.62
CA THR A 288 3.75 4.29 -2.20
C THR A 288 2.77 5.44 -1.93
N ILE A 289 3.11 6.65 -2.38
CA ILE A 289 2.28 7.85 -2.21
C ILE A 289 0.93 7.66 -2.91
N VAL A 290 0.96 7.24 -4.18
CA VAL A 290 -0.26 7.02 -4.98
C VAL A 290 -1.19 5.99 -4.30
N PHE A 291 -0.64 4.88 -3.81
CA PHE A 291 -1.42 3.84 -3.13
C PHE A 291 -2.02 4.33 -1.81
N LEU A 292 -1.28 5.09 -1.01
CA LEU A 292 -1.78 5.60 0.27
C LEU A 292 -2.85 6.68 0.06
N VAL A 293 -2.69 7.54 -0.94
CA VAL A 293 -3.71 8.54 -1.33
C VAL A 293 -4.97 7.82 -1.84
N TYR A 294 -4.82 6.83 -2.72
CA TYR A 294 -5.94 6.00 -3.20
C TYR A 294 -6.64 5.31 -2.03
N PHE A 295 -5.90 4.72 -1.12
CA PHE A 295 -6.42 4.06 0.09
C PHE A 295 -7.25 5.03 0.93
N SER A 296 -6.77 6.23 1.14
CA SER A 296 -7.49 7.29 1.85
C SER A 296 -8.80 7.69 1.14
N UNK A 297 -8.67 7.66 -0.02
CA UNK A 297 -9.67 7.98 -0.74
C UNK A 297 -10.68 7.04 -0.82
N LYS A 298 -10.45 5.89 -0.96
CA LYS A 298 -11.37 4.75 -1.04
C LYS A 298 -12.25 4.62 0.20
N GLN A 299 -11.68 4.78 1.34
CA GLN A 299 -12.43 4.74 2.61
C GLN A 299 -13.60 5.76 2.65
N THR A 300 -13.53 6.80 1.85
CA THR A 300 -14.61 7.81 1.69
C THR A 300 -15.78 7.25 0.88
N LYS A 301 -15.50 6.57 -0.22
CA LYS A 301 -16.53 6.08 -1.17
C LYS A 301 -17.36 4.91 -0.62
N HIS A 302 -16.78 4.07 0.22
CA HIS A 302 -17.46 2.88 0.76
C HIS A 302 -18.74 3.25 1.52
N ARG A 303 -18.73 4.33 2.28
CA ARG A 303 -19.90 4.82 3.03
C ARG A 303 -20.98 5.41 2.09
N SER A 304 -20.58 6.19 1.10
CA SER A 304 -21.53 6.86 0.18
C SER A 304 -22.31 5.84 -0.67
N GLY A 305 -21.65 4.81 -1.16
CA GLY A 305 -22.29 3.72 -1.92
C GLY A 305 -23.27 2.91 -1.08
N GLN A 306 -22.90 2.60 0.16
CA GLN A 306 -23.73 1.83 1.09
C GLN A 306 -25.00 2.60 1.51
N THR A 307 -24.91 3.92 1.64
CA THR A 307 -26.05 4.79 1.97
C THR A 307 -27.04 4.88 0.78
N ASN A 308 -26.54 5.05 -0.44
CA ASN A 308 -27.39 5.18 -1.64
C ASN A 308 -28.12 3.88 -2.00
N THR A 309 -27.45 2.73 -1.88
CA THR A 309 -28.08 1.42 -2.15
C THR A 309 -29.21 1.13 -1.16
N ARG A 310 -29.07 1.56 0.09
CA ARG A 310 -30.06 1.34 1.15
C ARG A 310 -31.25 2.28 1.05
N ILE A 311 -31.03 3.55 0.68
CA ILE A 311 -32.13 4.50 0.45
C ILE A 311 -33.01 3.99 -0.71
N SER A 312 -32.40 3.46 -1.77
CA SER A 312 -33.13 2.82 -2.87
C SER A 312 -33.96 1.62 -2.38
N SER A 313 -33.36 0.73 -1.56
CA SER A 313 -34.07 -0.47 -1.03
C SER A 313 -35.22 -0.12 -0.08
N THR A 314 -35.08 0.93 0.75
CA THR A 314 -36.14 1.38 1.64
C THR A 314 -37.25 2.12 0.89
N THR A 315 -36.93 2.81 -0.19
CA THR A 315 -37.92 3.48 -1.06
C THR A 315 -38.75 2.42 -1.79
N ASP A 316 -38.08 1.37 -2.33
CA ASP A 316 -38.75 0.27 -3.02
C ASP A 316 -39.64 -0.57 -2.09
N LEU A 317 -39.25 -0.71 -0.81
CA LEU A 317 -40.04 -1.40 0.21
C LEU A 317 -41.26 -0.57 0.64
N ASN A 318 -41.12 0.75 0.78
CA ASN A 318 -42.22 1.64 1.14
C ASN A 318 -43.24 1.82 0.00
N GLU A 319 -42.85 1.60 -1.25
CA GLU A 319 -43.75 1.63 -2.41
C GLU A 319 -44.54 0.31 -2.56
N ALA A 320 -44.02 -0.80 -2.01
CA ALA A 320 -44.66 -2.12 -2.09
C ALA A 320 -45.69 -2.38 -0.98
N VAL A 321 -45.67 -1.60 0.10
CA VAL A 321 -46.59 -1.78 1.25
C VAL A 321 -47.69 -0.72 1.18
N LYS A 322 -48.82 -1.06 0.54
CA LYS A 322 -50.10 -0.34 0.72
C LYS A 322 -50.70 -0.77 2.08
N PRO A 323 -51.19 0.19 2.90
CA PRO A 323 -51.64 -0.13 4.23
C PRO A 323 -52.97 -0.90 4.21
N GLN A 324 -52.94 -2.07 4.81
CA GLN A 324 -54.16 -2.76 5.21
C GLN A 324 -54.15 -2.85 6.76
N SER A 325 -55.17 -2.32 7.33
CA SER A 325 -55.39 -2.09 8.77
C SER A 325 -55.17 -3.31 9.67
N GLY A 326 -54.40 -3.16 10.73
CA GLY A 326 -54.24 -4.16 11.78
C GLY A 326 -53.21 -3.75 12.81
N SER A 327 -53.72 -3.37 13.98
CA SER A 327 -53.02 -2.78 15.13
C SER A 327 -51.96 -3.67 15.83
N SER A 328 -51.00 -3.04 16.44
CA SER A 328 -50.05 -3.45 17.50
C SER A 328 -48.77 -4.17 17.15
N GLN A 329 -48.60 -4.81 15.99
CA GLN A 329 -47.31 -5.36 15.56
C GLN A 329 -46.47 -4.34 14.79
N GLU A 330 -47.13 -3.37 14.18
CA GLU A 330 -46.46 -2.32 13.37
C GLU A 330 -45.61 -1.37 14.22
N ASP A 331 -46.07 -1.08 15.47
CA ASP A 331 -45.33 -0.17 16.37
C ASP A 331 -44.04 -0.81 16.87
N GLU A 332 -44.04 -2.14 17.10
CA GLU A 332 -42.85 -2.88 17.54
C GLU A 332 -41.83 -3.04 16.39
N GLU A 333 -42.29 -3.32 15.17
CA GLU A 333 -41.43 -3.36 13.98
C GLU A 333 -40.86 -1.99 13.62
N ALA A 334 -41.68 -0.94 13.71
CA ALA A 334 -41.27 0.46 13.50
C ALA A 334 -40.22 0.87 14.53
N PHE A 335 -40.43 0.52 15.81
CA PHE A 335 -39.46 0.80 16.89
C PHE A 335 -38.17 0.05 16.71
N LEU A 336 -38.19 -1.23 16.30
CA LEU A 336 -37.01 -2.04 16.02
C LEU A 336 -36.25 -1.52 14.80
N LEU A 337 -36.97 -1.02 13.80
CA LEU A 337 -36.36 -0.40 12.60
C LEU A 337 -35.69 0.92 12.94
N GLU A 338 -36.35 1.73 13.79
CA GLU A 338 -35.82 3.06 14.21
C GLU A 338 -34.58 2.87 15.11
N ASP A 339 -34.62 1.92 16.06
CA ASP A 339 -33.46 1.57 16.90
C ASP A 339 -32.32 0.99 16.08
N GLY A 340 -32.63 0.19 15.07
CA GLY A 340 -31.66 -0.35 14.11
C GLY A 340 -31.03 0.72 13.24
N VAL A 341 -31.78 1.75 12.84
CA VAL A 341 -31.30 2.89 12.05
C VAL A 341 -30.38 3.81 12.89
N ASP A 342 -30.76 4.06 14.14
CA ASP A 342 -29.97 4.92 15.05
C ASP A 342 -28.69 4.21 15.49
N SER A 343 -28.73 2.90 15.76
CA SER A 343 -27.54 2.10 16.06
C SER A 343 -26.54 2.11 14.90
N ARG A 344 -27.02 2.13 13.65
CA ARG A 344 -26.18 2.19 12.46
C ARG A 344 -25.61 3.57 12.16
N LYS A 345 -26.33 4.64 12.50
CA LYS A 345 -25.81 6.02 12.40
C LYS A 345 -24.60 6.23 13.31
N ASN A 346 -24.54 5.50 14.43
CA ASN A 346 -23.46 5.62 15.41
C ASN A 346 -22.21 4.79 15.06
N GLN A 347 -22.25 3.92 14.05
CA GLN A 347 -21.08 3.12 13.66
C GLN A 347 -20.02 3.96 12.92
N VAL A 348 -18.74 3.70 13.22
CA VAL A 348 -17.62 4.35 12.52
C VAL A 348 -17.55 3.85 11.07
N PRO A 349 -17.20 4.71 10.10
CA PRO A 349 -17.26 4.37 8.67
C PRO A 349 -16.15 3.43 8.20
N TYR A 350 -15.11 3.22 8.98
CA TYR A 350 -13.96 2.37 8.65
C TYR A 350 -13.22 1.96 9.91
N SER A 351 -12.45 0.88 9.85
CA SER A 351 -11.59 0.44 10.95
C SER A 351 -10.42 1.42 11.14
N TYR A 352 -10.39 2.13 12.24
CA TYR A 352 -9.32 3.07 12.60
C TYR A 352 -7.99 2.35 12.77
N THR A 353 -7.99 1.19 13.43
CA THR A 353 -6.82 0.34 13.62
C THR A 353 -6.19 -0.01 12.27
N PHE A 354 -7.00 -0.53 11.34
CA PHE A 354 -6.54 -0.95 10.01
C PHE A 354 -5.96 0.25 9.23
N TYR A 355 -6.61 1.41 9.32
CA TYR A 355 -6.16 2.65 8.67
C TYR A 355 -4.73 3.00 9.13
N HIS A 356 -4.51 3.05 10.44
CA HIS A 356 -3.20 3.40 11.01
C HIS A 356 -2.15 2.30 10.77
N MET A 357 -2.55 1.01 10.74
CA MET A 357 -1.65 -0.10 10.39
C MET A 357 -1.10 0.03 8.97
N VAL A 358 -1.93 0.43 8.01
CA VAL A 358 -1.49 0.65 6.62
C VAL A 358 -0.45 1.77 6.55
N TYR A 359 -0.65 2.87 7.29
CA TYR A 359 0.32 3.99 7.35
C TYR A 359 1.59 3.62 8.10
N PHE A 360 1.48 2.79 9.14
CA PHE A 360 2.64 2.21 9.84
C PHE A 360 3.50 1.38 8.87
N LEU A 361 2.88 0.45 8.14
CA LEU A 361 3.58 -0.37 7.14
C LEU A 361 4.18 0.50 6.03
N GLY A 362 3.45 1.54 5.59
CA GLY A 362 3.93 2.53 4.62
C GLY A 362 5.17 3.27 5.12
N SER A 363 5.20 3.63 6.41
CA SER A 363 6.36 4.30 7.02
C SER A 363 7.59 3.39 7.05
N LEU A 364 7.40 2.09 7.33
CA LEU A 364 8.47 1.09 7.29
C LEU A 364 9.00 0.92 5.86
N HIS A 365 8.11 0.85 4.88
CA HIS A 365 8.46 0.74 3.46
C HIS A 365 9.24 1.97 2.99
N VAL A 366 8.77 3.17 3.32
CA VAL A 366 9.47 4.45 3.00
C VAL A 366 10.87 4.45 3.62
N THR A 367 11.04 3.96 4.86
CA THR A 367 12.36 3.81 5.48
C THR A 367 13.30 2.99 4.58
N MET A 368 12.86 1.81 4.16
CA MET A 368 13.69 0.90 3.37
C MET A 368 13.99 1.45 1.97
N VAL A 369 13.00 2.09 1.34
CA VAL A 369 13.15 2.70 0.01
C VAL A 369 14.12 3.88 0.06
N LEU A 370 13.92 4.83 0.97
CA LEU A 370 14.76 6.04 1.07
C LEU A 370 16.18 5.69 1.51
N THR A 371 16.36 4.74 2.42
CA THR A 371 17.70 4.32 2.85
C THR A 371 18.39 3.40 1.85
N ASN A 372 17.71 3.05 0.75
CA ASN A 372 18.21 2.09 -0.24
C ASN A 372 18.73 0.80 0.46
N TRP A 373 17.99 0.34 1.50
CA TRP A 373 18.28 -0.87 2.29
C TRP A 373 19.63 -0.84 3.03
N TYR A 374 20.21 0.34 3.21
CA TYR A 374 21.51 0.51 3.85
C TYR A 374 21.38 0.59 5.37
N THR A 375 22.35 0.07 6.08
CA THR A 375 22.50 0.23 7.53
C THR A 375 23.88 0.80 7.84
N PRO A 376 23.98 1.91 8.59
CA PRO A 376 25.28 2.41 8.99
C PRO A 376 25.99 1.40 9.89
N LYS A 377 27.30 1.29 9.78
CA LYS A 377 28.16 0.56 10.71
C LYS A 377 28.60 -0.85 10.36
N ASN A 378 28.31 -1.38 9.19
CA ASN A 378 28.71 -2.76 8.93
C ASN A 378 29.52 -2.84 7.64
N GLY A 379 30.54 -3.65 7.68
CA GLY A 379 31.44 -3.88 6.56
C GLY A 379 30.75 -4.44 5.32
N SER A 380 31.51 -4.66 4.29
CA SER A 380 31.06 -5.13 2.99
C SER A 380 30.14 -6.37 3.05
N GLU A 381 30.41 -7.28 3.97
CA GLU A 381 29.62 -8.52 4.16
C GLU A 381 28.17 -8.24 4.55
N PHE A 382 27.95 -7.30 5.48
CA PHE A 382 26.59 -6.96 5.94
C PHE A 382 25.79 -6.25 4.84
N LYS A 383 26.41 -5.37 4.08
CA LYS A 383 25.78 -4.71 2.92
C LYS A 383 25.33 -5.76 1.88
N LEU A 384 26.20 -6.74 1.61
CA LEU A 384 25.90 -7.86 0.72
C LEU A 384 24.68 -8.67 1.21
N MET A 385 24.64 -8.99 2.49
CA MET A 385 23.53 -9.73 3.12
C MET A 385 22.21 -8.97 3.01
N ILE A 386 22.20 -7.64 3.24
CA ILE A 386 20.99 -6.82 3.17
C ILE A 386 20.49 -6.71 1.72
N ASN A 387 21.38 -6.57 0.75
CA ASN A 387 20.99 -6.55 -0.67
C ASN A 387 20.34 -7.89 -1.07
N TRP A 388 20.88 -9.03 -0.64
CA TRP A 388 20.25 -10.34 -0.81
C TRP A 388 18.87 -10.39 -0.15
N ALA A 389 18.75 -9.89 1.07
CA ALA A 389 17.46 -9.85 1.79
C ALA A 389 16.44 -8.99 1.05
N ALA A 390 16.84 -7.81 0.57
CA ALA A 390 15.99 -6.90 -0.22
C ALA A 390 15.48 -7.57 -1.49
N MET A 391 16.40 -8.20 -2.24
CA MET A 391 16.08 -8.98 -3.45
C MET A 391 15.07 -10.08 -3.14
N CYS A 392 15.36 -10.92 -2.14
CA CYS A 392 14.49 -12.05 -1.76
C CYS A 392 13.11 -11.57 -1.32
N ILE A 393 13.02 -10.52 -0.50
CA ILE A 393 11.75 -9.99 -0.01
C ILE A 393 10.88 -9.49 -1.18
N LYS A 394 11.45 -8.71 -2.09
CA LYS A 394 10.70 -8.18 -3.25
C LYS A 394 10.23 -9.31 -4.18
N LEU A 395 11.09 -10.27 -4.45
CA LEU A 395 10.77 -11.40 -5.35
C LEU A 395 9.77 -12.36 -4.72
N THR A 396 9.92 -12.68 -3.41
CA THR A 396 8.93 -13.53 -2.71
C THR A 396 7.59 -12.81 -2.53
N ALA A 397 7.61 -11.50 -2.25
CA ALA A 397 6.39 -10.71 -2.18
C ALA A 397 5.66 -10.70 -3.53
N SER A 398 6.39 -10.55 -4.65
CA SER A 398 5.79 -10.57 -5.99
C SER A 398 5.09 -11.91 -6.28
N SER A 399 5.76 -13.03 -5.99
CA SER A 399 5.18 -14.37 -6.16
C SER A 399 3.97 -14.58 -5.25
N MET A 400 4.07 -14.16 -3.99
CA MET A 400 2.97 -14.25 -3.00
C MET A 400 1.75 -13.45 -3.44
N CYS A 401 1.97 -12.26 -4.01
CA CYS A 401 0.90 -11.42 -4.55
C CYS A 401 0.09 -12.14 -5.64
N VAL A 402 0.78 -12.79 -6.58
CA VAL A 402 0.11 -13.56 -7.66
C VAL A 402 -0.64 -14.77 -7.08
N LEU A 403 -0.03 -15.48 -6.12
CA LEU A 403 -0.67 -16.62 -5.45
C LEU A 403 -1.94 -16.20 -4.71
N LEU A 404 -1.91 -15.07 -3.99
CA LEU A 404 -3.08 -14.51 -3.31
C LEU A 404 -4.17 -14.11 -4.30
N TYR A 405 -3.79 -13.56 -5.44
CA TYR A 405 -4.73 -13.22 -6.51
C TYR A 405 -5.40 -14.49 -7.08
N ILE A 406 -4.62 -15.52 -7.42
CA ILE A 406 -5.14 -16.82 -7.88
C ILE A 406 -6.09 -17.41 -6.82
N TRP A 407 -5.66 -17.41 -5.55
CA TRP A 407 -6.46 -17.90 -4.42
C TRP A 407 -7.80 -17.16 -4.33
N SER A 408 -7.80 -15.84 -4.49
CA SER A 408 -9.03 -15.02 -4.40
C SER A 408 -10.05 -15.34 -5.50
N ILE A 409 -9.60 -15.90 -6.64
CA ILE A 409 -10.48 -16.33 -7.73
C ILE A 409 -10.91 -17.79 -7.54
N VAL A 410 -9.97 -18.67 -7.17
CA VAL A 410 -10.20 -20.12 -7.09
C VAL A 410 -11.17 -20.48 -5.95
N VAL A 411 -11.06 -19.82 -4.79
CA VAL A 411 -11.91 -20.12 -3.62
C VAL A 411 -13.41 -19.97 -3.95
N PRO A 412 -13.89 -18.87 -4.51
CA PRO A 412 -15.30 -18.76 -4.92
C PRO A 412 -15.72 -19.82 -5.95
N ILE A 413 -14.83 -20.18 -6.90
CA ILE A 413 -15.08 -21.22 -7.91
C ILE A 413 -15.32 -22.58 -7.22
N MET A 414 -14.47 -22.92 -6.24
CA MET A 414 -14.56 -24.18 -5.49
C MET A 414 -15.78 -24.23 -4.58
N MET A 415 -16.21 -23.09 -4.03
CA MET A 415 -17.35 -23.00 -3.12
C MET A 415 -18.68 -22.92 -3.88
N HIS A 416 -18.65 -22.63 -5.18
CA HIS A 416 -19.83 -22.59 -6.01
C HIS A 416 -20.26 -24.04 -6.33
N LYS A 417 -21.10 -24.63 -5.47
CA LYS A 417 -21.77 -25.90 -5.75
C LYS A 417 -22.66 -25.67 -6.96
N PRO A 418 -22.59 -26.51 -8.00
CA PRO A 418 -23.61 -26.47 -9.06
C PRO A 418 -24.95 -26.76 -8.40
N GLU A 419 -25.93 -25.90 -8.61
CA GLU A 419 -27.32 -26.17 -8.30
C GLU A 419 -27.68 -27.44 -9.03
N GLU A 420 -27.83 -28.52 -8.29
CA GLU A 420 -28.31 -29.80 -8.79
C GLU A 420 -29.72 -29.55 -9.40
N ASN A 421 -29.80 -29.50 -10.70
CA ASN A 421 -31.08 -29.39 -11.40
C ASN A 421 -31.93 -30.62 -11.05
N ASN A 422 -32.68 -30.52 -9.94
CA ASN A 422 -33.81 -31.41 -9.72
C ASN A 422 -34.91 -31.00 -10.70
N VAL A 423 -34.63 -31.23 -11.98
CA VAL A 423 -35.67 -31.36 -13.02
C VAL A 423 -35.87 -32.85 -13.14
N ASP A 424 -36.70 -33.41 -12.27
CA ASP A 424 -37.21 -34.75 -12.52
C ASP A 424 -38.61 -34.94 -11.92
N GLN A 425 -39.53 -35.21 -12.85
CA GLN A 425 -40.80 -35.91 -12.77
C GLN A 425 -42.00 -35.11 -12.26
#